data_092565abe0e4cd61e365ad2aae07c3c2
#
_entry.id   092565abe0e4cd61e365ad2aae07c3c2
#
_cell.length_a   1.000
_cell.length_b   1.000
_cell.length_c   1.000
_cell.angle_alpha   90.00
_cell.angle_beta   90.00
_cell.angle_gamma   90.00
#
_symmetry.space_group_name_H-M   'P 1'
#
loop_
_entity.id
_entity.type
_entity.pdbx_description
1 polymer ?
#
loop_
_entity_poly.entity_id
_entity_poly.type
_entity_poly.pdbx_seq_one_letter_code
_entity_poly.pdbx_strand_id
1 'polypeptide(L)'
;MLRKIFMKNDLSKERFRNEWKYLISTSEKELLELRMKHLLKKDPNAKGNGYMIRSLYFEDYFNSAYAEKESGVLMRKKYRIRIYDCSDRSIKLERKKKFGSYIYKESAPLTKEEFYRILDGDYQFLLRSPYPLCREFYVECVSNLMRPRTIVDYDRVPWIMDEGTVRITFDSDVRAAIGSYDIFDPSLPTLPVLEPGKLVMEVKFTE
;
A
#
# COMPACT_ATOMS: atom_id res chain seq x y z
N MET A 1 17.48 -19.39 22.98
CA MET A 1 16.18 -19.29 23.68
C MET A 1 15.30 -18.10 23.19
N LEU A 2 15.83 -17.11 22.53
CA LEU A 2 15.09 -15.92 22.00
C LEU A 2 14.31 -16.14 20.69
N ARG A 3 14.59 -17.21 19.93
CA ARG A 3 13.91 -17.52 18.65
C ARG A 3 12.47 -18.06 18.77
N LYS A 4 12.05 -18.52 19.96
CA LYS A 4 10.70 -19.11 20.17
C LYS A 4 9.61 -18.10 20.55
N ILE A 5 9.96 -16.87 20.89
CA ILE A 5 8.99 -15.85 21.34
C ILE A 5 8.29 -15.16 20.18
N PHE A 6 8.92 -15.11 18.99
CA PHE A 6 8.36 -14.45 17.80
C PHE A 6 7.49 -15.35 16.89
N MET A 7 7.37 -16.64 17.19
CA MET A 7 6.62 -17.61 16.35
C MET A 7 5.21 -17.96 16.85
N LYS A 8 4.69 -17.28 17.86
CA LYS A 8 3.30 -17.48 18.32
C LYS A 8 2.35 -16.37 17.90
N ASN A 9 2.55 -15.76 16.75
CA ASN A 9 1.46 -15.06 16.09
C ASN A 9 0.68 -16.09 15.29
N ASP A 10 -0.57 -16.23 15.64
CA ASP A 10 -1.57 -17.14 15.11
C ASP A 10 -1.67 -16.99 13.56
N LEU A 11 -0.83 -17.72 12.83
CA LEU A 11 -0.83 -17.78 11.36
C LEU A 11 -2.18 -18.23 10.80
N SER A 12 -3.04 -18.81 11.63
CA SER A 12 -4.38 -19.27 11.25
C SER A 12 -5.36 -18.15 10.91
N LYS A 13 -5.08 -16.89 11.31
CA LYS A 13 -5.89 -15.70 10.99
C LYS A 13 -5.34 -14.86 9.84
N GLU A 14 -4.12 -15.14 9.38
CA GLU A 14 -3.49 -14.42 8.28
C GLU A 14 -4.02 -14.94 6.94
N ARG A 15 -4.87 -14.15 6.27
CA ARG A 15 -5.31 -14.47 4.90
C ARG A 15 -4.23 -14.08 3.92
N PHE A 16 -3.40 -15.03 3.54
CA PHE A 16 -2.43 -14.88 2.47
C PHE A 16 -3.12 -14.87 1.11
N ARG A 17 -2.64 -14.01 0.22
CA ARG A 17 -3.14 -13.90 -1.17
C ARG A 17 -1.98 -13.86 -2.12
N ASN A 18 -2.17 -14.45 -3.30
CA ASN A 18 -1.28 -14.24 -4.43
C ASN A 18 -1.50 -12.82 -4.99
N GLU A 19 -0.42 -12.19 -5.46
CA GLU A 19 -0.45 -10.89 -6.11
C GLU A 19 0.52 -10.88 -7.28
N TRP A 20 -0.02 -10.77 -8.48
CA TRP A 20 0.75 -10.64 -9.70
C TRP A 20 0.59 -9.23 -10.26
N LYS A 21 1.68 -8.68 -10.80
CA LYS A 21 1.70 -7.34 -11.40
C LYS A 21 2.26 -7.41 -12.80
N TYR A 22 1.58 -6.72 -13.69
CA TYR A 22 1.93 -6.62 -15.11
C TYR A 22 2.01 -5.14 -15.50
N LEU A 23 3.05 -4.76 -16.20
CA LEU A 23 3.11 -3.49 -16.91
C LEU A 23 2.42 -3.66 -18.25
N ILE A 24 1.34 -2.94 -18.48
CA ILE A 24 0.54 -3.02 -19.70
C ILE A 24 0.33 -1.63 -20.31
N SER A 25 -0.08 -1.59 -21.57
CA SER A 25 -0.46 -0.36 -22.26
C SER A 25 -1.93 0.01 -22.02
N THR A 26 -2.28 1.25 -22.34
CA THR A 26 -3.68 1.73 -22.32
C THR A 26 -4.56 0.90 -23.24
N SER A 27 -4.07 0.55 -24.45
CA SER A 27 -4.83 -0.25 -25.41
C SER A 27 -5.08 -1.68 -24.90
N GLU A 28 -4.08 -2.30 -24.26
CA GLU A 28 -4.27 -3.61 -23.61
C GLU A 28 -5.29 -3.55 -22.48
N LYS A 29 -5.29 -2.48 -21.67
CA LYS A 29 -6.32 -2.25 -20.65
C LYS A 29 -7.71 -2.21 -21.25
N GLU A 30 -7.92 -1.43 -22.33
CA GLU A 30 -9.21 -1.31 -23.00
C GLU A 30 -9.73 -2.66 -23.51
N LEU A 31 -8.86 -3.45 -24.16
CA LEU A 31 -9.20 -4.80 -24.62
C LEU A 31 -9.55 -5.74 -23.46
N LEU A 32 -8.81 -5.66 -22.35
CA LEU A 32 -9.11 -6.45 -21.16
C LEU A 32 -10.43 -6.05 -20.55
N GLU A 33 -10.72 -4.76 -20.39
CA GLU A 33 -11.98 -4.26 -19.83
C GLU A 33 -13.19 -4.69 -20.68
N LEU A 34 -13.07 -4.70 -22.01
CA LEU A 34 -14.12 -5.20 -22.90
C LEU A 34 -14.46 -6.69 -22.66
N ARG A 35 -13.47 -7.50 -22.32
CA ARG A 35 -13.65 -8.92 -22.01
C ARG A 35 -14.14 -9.11 -20.57
N MET A 36 -13.54 -8.38 -19.63
CA MET A 36 -13.80 -8.52 -18.20
C MET A 36 -15.22 -8.11 -17.80
N LYS A 37 -15.82 -7.12 -18.47
CA LYS A 37 -17.18 -6.62 -18.15
C LYS A 37 -18.27 -7.69 -18.20
N HIS A 38 -18.02 -8.82 -18.85
CA HIS A 38 -18.96 -9.95 -18.92
C HIS A 38 -18.78 -10.96 -17.78
N LEU A 39 -17.65 -10.89 -17.04
CA LEU A 39 -17.27 -11.84 -15.98
C LEU A 39 -17.10 -11.17 -14.62
N LEU A 40 -16.69 -9.90 -14.60
CA LEU A 40 -16.39 -9.15 -13.39
C LEU A 40 -17.27 -7.91 -13.29
N LYS A 41 -17.45 -7.45 -12.05
CA LYS A 41 -18.15 -6.20 -11.75
C LYS A 41 -17.15 -5.15 -11.27
N LYS A 42 -17.43 -3.88 -11.51
CA LYS A 42 -16.68 -2.80 -10.87
C LYS A 42 -16.90 -2.86 -9.35
N ASP A 43 -15.87 -2.59 -8.56
CA ASP A 43 -15.97 -2.52 -7.11
C ASP A 43 -16.99 -1.42 -6.73
N PRO A 44 -18.04 -1.72 -5.93
CA PRO A 44 -19.05 -0.74 -5.52
C PRO A 44 -18.50 0.49 -4.81
N ASN A 45 -17.30 0.37 -4.19
CA ASN A 45 -16.62 1.49 -3.55
C ASN A 45 -15.95 2.43 -4.56
N ALA A 46 -15.82 2.02 -5.82
CA ALA A 46 -15.29 2.84 -6.88
C ALA A 46 -16.43 3.64 -7.53
N LYS A 47 -16.59 4.89 -7.14
CA LYS A 47 -17.56 5.80 -7.76
C LYS A 47 -17.13 6.09 -9.21
N GLY A 48 -17.95 5.67 -10.18
CA GLY A 48 -17.69 5.95 -11.60
C GLY A 48 -16.43 5.28 -12.14
N ASN A 49 -15.41 6.07 -12.50
CA ASN A 49 -14.19 5.59 -13.17
C ASN A 49 -13.05 5.19 -12.21
N GLY A 50 -13.30 5.04 -10.93
CA GLY A 50 -12.27 4.68 -9.96
C GLY A 50 -12.08 5.74 -8.87
N TYR A 51 -10.89 5.72 -8.26
CA TYR A 51 -10.50 6.65 -7.19
C TYR A 51 -8.99 6.81 -7.16
N MET A 52 -8.55 8.00 -6.73
CA MET A 52 -7.14 8.28 -6.50
C MET A 52 -6.66 7.61 -5.20
N ILE A 53 -5.48 7.04 -5.24
CA ILE A 53 -4.77 6.56 -4.06
C ILE A 53 -3.49 7.37 -3.88
N ARG A 54 -3.30 7.89 -2.68
CA ARG A 54 -2.05 8.51 -2.23
C ARG A 54 -1.48 7.74 -1.07
N SER A 55 -0.20 7.40 -1.15
CA SER A 55 0.48 6.63 -0.11
C SER A 55 1.85 7.22 0.20
N LEU A 56 2.07 7.60 1.47
CA LEU A 56 3.39 7.96 1.98
C LEU A 56 4.10 6.68 2.43
N TYR A 57 5.20 6.34 1.79
CA TYR A 57 6.06 5.21 2.14
C TYR A 57 7.14 5.63 3.12
N PHE A 58 7.52 4.70 3.98
CA PHE A 58 8.56 4.85 4.99
C PHE A 58 9.73 3.92 4.67
N GLU A 59 10.92 4.38 5.00
CA GLU A 59 12.17 3.62 4.96
C GLU A 59 12.95 3.82 6.26
N ASP A 60 13.73 2.83 6.64
CA ASP A 60 14.69 2.95 7.72
C ASP A 60 15.94 3.72 7.29
N TYR A 61 16.86 3.92 8.21
CA TYR A 61 18.10 4.64 7.95
C TYR A 61 18.93 4.04 6.79
N PHE A 62 18.89 2.72 6.60
CA PHE A 62 19.66 2.00 5.58
C PHE A 62 18.89 1.79 4.27
N ASN A 63 17.66 2.26 4.13
CA ASN A 63 16.74 1.97 3.01
C ASN A 63 16.56 0.45 2.80
N SER A 64 16.39 -0.29 3.90
CA SER A 64 16.35 -1.75 3.89
C SER A 64 15.21 -2.30 3.04
N ALA A 65 14.02 -1.70 3.06
CA ALA A 65 12.89 -2.20 2.28
C ALA A 65 13.11 -2.05 0.75
N TYR A 66 13.90 -1.06 0.32
CA TYR A 66 14.33 -0.94 -1.06
C TYR A 66 15.38 -1.99 -1.39
N ALA A 67 16.46 -2.10 -0.59
CA ALA A 67 17.54 -3.05 -0.79
C ALA A 67 17.07 -4.51 -0.81
N GLU A 68 16.19 -4.90 0.13
CA GLU A 68 15.57 -6.22 0.19
C GLU A 68 14.73 -6.53 -1.06
N LYS A 69 14.05 -5.51 -1.61
CA LYS A 69 13.27 -5.68 -2.85
C LYS A 69 14.20 -5.93 -4.04
N GLU A 70 15.26 -5.14 -4.20
CA GLU A 70 16.21 -5.25 -5.31
C GLU A 70 16.98 -6.57 -5.25
N SER A 71 17.39 -6.99 -4.05
CA SER A 71 18.10 -8.25 -3.81
C SER A 71 17.21 -9.49 -3.87
N GLY A 72 15.90 -9.33 -4.03
CA GLY A 72 14.95 -10.45 -4.10
C GLY A 72 14.79 -11.22 -2.80
N VAL A 73 15.09 -10.61 -1.64
CA VAL A 73 14.96 -11.25 -0.32
C VAL A 73 13.55 -11.83 -0.15
N LEU A 74 13.48 -13.07 0.32
CA LEU A 74 12.24 -13.85 0.40
C LEU A 74 11.23 -13.25 1.36
N MET A 75 11.70 -12.77 2.53
CA MET A 75 10.88 -12.14 3.55
C MET A 75 11.16 -10.65 3.60
N ARG A 76 10.17 -9.82 3.33
CA ARG A 76 10.31 -8.36 3.37
C ARG A 76 9.03 -7.68 3.84
N LYS A 77 9.19 -6.49 4.42
CA LYS A 77 8.09 -5.68 4.91
C LYS A 77 8.21 -4.26 4.40
N LYS A 78 7.05 -3.61 4.21
CA LYS A 78 6.98 -2.18 3.88
C LYS A 78 5.89 -1.53 4.70
N TYR A 79 6.16 -0.32 5.17
CA TYR A 79 5.21 0.53 5.86
C TYR A 79 4.79 1.69 4.98
N ARG A 80 3.51 2.06 5.08
CA ARG A 80 2.99 3.26 4.44
C ARG A 80 1.78 3.81 5.21
N ILE A 81 1.52 5.10 5.05
CA ILE A 81 0.24 5.71 5.38
C ILE A 81 -0.50 5.99 4.08
N ARG A 82 -1.77 5.60 4.02
CA ARG A 82 -2.59 5.69 2.80
C ARG A 82 -3.86 6.48 3.06
N ILE A 83 -4.20 7.32 2.09
CA ILE A 83 -5.48 8.00 1.97
C ILE A 83 -6.06 7.81 0.56
N TYR A 84 -7.29 8.27 0.38
CA TYR A 84 -8.04 8.20 -0.87
C TYR A 84 -8.55 9.61 -1.22
N ASP A 85 -8.42 10.01 -2.48
CA ASP A 85 -8.91 11.30 -3.02
C ASP A 85 -8.46 12.52 -2.18
N CYS A 86 -7.22 12.50 -1.68
CA CYS A 86 -6.64 13.50 -0.75
C CYS A 86 -7.50 13.77 0.50
N SER A 87 -8.42 12.86 0.84
CA SER A 87 -9.38 13.02 1.94
C SER A 87 -8.86 12.40 3.24
N ASP A 88 -9.18 13.06 4.36
CA ASP A 88 -8.91 12.59 5.72
C ASP A 88 -9.96 11.58 6.27
N ARG A 89 -11.01 11.28 5.49
CA ARG A 89 -12.08 10.34 5.90
C ARG A 89 -11.57 8.94 6.24
N SER A 90 -10.45 8.53 5.65
CA SER A 90 -9.86 7.21 5.88
C SER A 90 -8.36 7.29 5.75
N ILE A 91 -7.68 7.45 6.87
CA ILE A 91 -6.23 7.45 6.97
C ILE A 91 -5.81 6.11 7.57
N LYS A 92 -4.95 5.36 6.88
CA LYS A 92 -4.55 4.02 7.31
C LYS A 92 -3.03 3.87 7.33
N LEU A 93 -2.49 3.57 8.51
CA LEU A 93 -1.17 2.97 8.61
C LEU A 93 -1.28 1.53 8.12
N GLU A 94 -0.46 1.14 7.15
CA GLU A 94 -0.45 -0.20 6.59
C GLU A 94 0.96 -0.79 6.62
N ARG A 95 1.05 -2.07 7.02
CA ARG A 95 2.23 -2.89 6.85
C ARG A 95 1.91 -3.99 5.83
N LYS A 96 2.72 -4.09 4.78
CA LYS A 96 2.68 -5.16 3.81
C LYS A 96 3.89 -6.06 4.05
N LYS A 97 3.65 -7.31 4.45
CA LYS A 97 4.66 -8.38 4.49
C LYS A 97 4.56 -9.20 3.22
N LYS A 98 5.70 -9.59 2.68
CA LYS A 98 5.79 -10.54 1.57
C LYS A 98 6.65 -11.72 2.01
N PHE A 99 6.19 -12.93 1.71
CA PHE A 99 6.93 -14.18 1.86
C PHE A 99 6.81 -14.97 0.56
N GLY A 100 7.86 -14.97 -0.24
CA GLY A 100 7.80 -15.55 -1.60
C GLY A 100 6.73 -14.86 -2.46
N SER A 101 5.75 -15.63 -2.93
CA SER A 101 4.57 -15.13 -3.67
C SER A 101 3.46 -14.62 -2.74
N TYR A 102 3.46 -15.01 -1.48
CA TYR A 102 2.39 -14.70 -0.54
C TYR A 102 2.52 -13.30 0.04
N ILE A 103 1.38 -12.64 0.18
CA ILE A 103 1.29 -11.31 0.75
C ILE A 103 0.29 -11.29 1.88
N TYR A 104 0.74 -10.70 2.98
CA TYR A 104 -0.08 -10.39 4.13
C TYR A 104 -0.08 -8.88 4.39
N LYS A 105 -1.25 -8.31 4.66
CA LYS A 105 -1.42 -6.89 4.92
C LYS A 105 -2.17 -6.67 6.22
N GLU A 106 -1.60 -5.84 7.09
CA GLU A 106 -2.27 -5.29 8.26
C GLU A 106 -2.51 -3.80 8.09
N SER A 107 -3.54 -3.30 8.75
CA SER A 107 -3.85 -1.87 8.75
C SER A 107 -4.41 -1.42 10.10
N ALA A 108 -4.05 -0.20 10.49
CA ALA A 108 -4.59 0.51 11.63
C ALA A 108 -5.09 1.89 11.19
N PRO A 109 -6.25 2.36 11.66
CA PRO A 109 -6.70 3.71 11.39
C PRO A 109 -5.82 4.72 12.14
N LEU A 110 -5.68 5.90 11.56
CA LEU A 110 -5.07 7.07 12.17
C LEU A 110 -6.01 8.27 12.03
N THR A 111 -5.87 9.25 12.92
CA THR A 111 -6.43 10.58 12.74
C THR A 111 -5.48 11.47 11.93
N LYS A 112 -5.99 12.61 11.46
CA LYS A 112 -5.18 13.60 10.75
C LYS A 112 -4.11 14.21 11.68
N GLU A 113 -4.45 14.45 12.93
CA GLU A 113 -3.53 14.93 13.98
C GLU A 113 -2.41 13.92 14.24
N GLU A 114 -2.74 12.62 14.35
CA GLU A 114 -1.76 11.55 14.52
C GLU A 114 -0.82 11.45 13.32
N PHE A 115 -1.31 11.68 12.11
CA PHE A 115 -0.47 11.73 10.92
C PHE A 115 0.58 12.85 11.00
N TYR A 116 0.16 14.07 11.35
CA TYR A 116 1.10 15.19 11.48
C TYR A 116 2.11 14.98 12.62
N ARG A 117 1.68 14.41 13.74
CA ARG A 117 2.61 14.02 14.81
C ARG A 117 3.69 13.04 14.31
N ILE A 118 3.31 12.07 13.46
CA ILE A 118 4.29 11.16 12.83
C ILE A 118 5.28 11.93 11.96
N LEU A 119 4.83 12.92 11.17
CA LEU A 119 5.73 13.75 10.36
C LEU A 119 6.69 14.57 11.22
N ASP A 120 6.23 15.07 12.36
CA ASP A 120 7.03 15.84 13.32
C ASP A 120 7.97 14.98 14.18
N GLY A 121 7.90 13.64 14.02
CA GLY A 121 8.74 12.71 14.78
C GLY A 121 8.23 12.41 16.21
N ASP A 122 7.01 12.82 16.54
CA ASP A 122 6.35 12.46 17.80
C ASP A 122 5.62 11.12 17.64
N TYR A 123 6.25 10.06 18.09
CA TYR A 123 5.74 8.69 17.96
C TYR A 123 5.12 8.13 19.25
N GLN A 124 5.22 8.85 20.40
CA GLN A 124 4.85 8.30 21.71
C GLN A 124 3.39 7.84 21.81
N PHE A 125 2.47 8.50 21.12
CA PHE A 125 1.05 8.14 21.13
C PHE A 125 0.79 6.74 20.54
N LEU A 126 1.64 6.26 19.62
CA LEU A 126 1.52 4.94 18.99
C LEU A 126 1.58 3.79 20.00
N LEU A 127 2.29 3.99 21.14
CA LEU A 127 2.36 3.00 22.21
C LEU A 127 1.01 2.79 22.91
N ARG A 128 0.16 3.82 22.95
CA ARG A 128 -1.17 3.78 23.57
C ARG A 128 -2.25 3.28 22.62
N SER A 129 -1.91 3.06 21.35
CA SER A 129 -2.86 2.58 20.35
C SER A 129 -3.33 1.16 20.69
N PRO A 130 -4.63 0.85 20.52
CA PRO A 130 -5.15 -0.51 20.67
C PRO A 130 -4.63 -1.46 19.57
N TYR A 131 -4.11 -0.91 18.47
CA TYR A 131 -3.64 -1.67 17.32
C TYR A 131 -2.18 -2.11 17.48
N PRO A 132 -1.88 -3.43 17.47
CA PRO A 132 -0.50 -3.93 17.56
C PRO A 132 0.43 -3.35 16.51
N LEU A 133 -0.07 -3.10 15.30
CA LEU A 133 0.67 -2.50 14.19
C LEU A 133 1.24 -1.12 14.55
N CYS A 134 0.49 -0.29 15.28
CA CYS A 134 0.97 1.02 15.71
C CYS A 134 2.16 0.91 16.66
N ARG A 135 2.08 -0.02 17.62
CA ARG A 135 3.20 -0.26 18.56
C ARG A 135 4.44 -0.80 17.86
N GLU A 136 4.24 -1.69 16.88
CA GLU A 136 5.36 -2.17 16.06
C GLU A 136 5.97 -1.03 15.25
N PHE A 137 5.15 -0.19 14.63
CA PHE A 137 5.62 0.97 13.87
C PHE A 137 6.38 1.96 14.75
N TYR A 138 5.97 2.16 16.00
CA TYR A 138 6.74 2.93 16.97
C TYR A 138 8.17 2.38 17.13
N VAL A 139 8.30 1.06 17.33
CA VAL A 139 9.63 0.41 17.46
C VAL A 139 10.47 0.64 16.21
N GLU A 140 9.89 0.51 15.01
CA GLU A 140 10.61 0.79 13.76
C GLU A 140 11.08 2.24 13.67
N CYS A 141 10.24 3.20 14.08
CA CYS A 141 10.59 4.62 14.07
C CYS A 141 11.71 4.98 15.05
N VAL A 142 11.73 4.34 16.22
CA VAL A 142 12.71 4.64 17.27
C VAL A 142 13.99 3.84 17.09
N SER A 143 13.89 2.52 16.84
CA SER A 143 15.05 1.62 16.82
C SER A 143 15.73 1.57 15.45
N ASN A 144 14.96 1.64 14.36
CA ASN A 144 15.47 1.55 12.98
C ASN A 144 15.47 2.92 12.28
N LEU A 145 15.14 4.00 13.01
CA LEU A 145 15.07 5.37 12.50
C LEU A 145 14.20 5.50 11.25
N MET A 146 13.08 4.76 11.23
CA MET A 146 12.15 4.82 10.10
C MET A 146 11.53 6.20 9.94
N ARG A 147 11.55 6.72 8.71
CA ARG A 147 11.12 8.09 8.37
C ARG A 147 10.33 8.10 7.06
N PRO A 148 9.50 9.14 6.82
CA PRO A 148 8.90 9.41 5.52
C PRO A 148 9.93 9.40 4.42
N ARG A 149 9.65 8.73 3.29
CA ARG A 149 10.59 8.61 2.18
C ARG A 149 10.05 9.14 0.87
N THR A 150 8.85 8.73 0.49
CA THR A 150 8.23 9.17 -0.78
C THR A 150 6.73 9.03 -0.73
N ILE A 151 6.03 9.97 -1.35
CA ILE A 151 4.62 9.83 -1.66
C ILE A 151 4.49 9.26 -3.08
N VAL A 152 3.60 8.29 -3.23
CA VAL A 152 3.23 7.73 -4.53
C VAL A 152 1.72 7.88 -4.70
N ASP A 153 1.34 8.48 -5.83
CA ASP A 153 -0.03 8.66 -6.28
C ASP A 153 -0.33 7.77 -7.47
N TYR A 154 -1.58 7.34 -7.60
CA TYR A 154 -2.09 6.70 -8.82
C TYR A 154 -3.61 6.65 -8.81
N ASP A 155 -4.19 6.58 -9.99
CA ASP A 155 -5.63 6.39 -10.19
C ASP A 155 -5.93 4.91 -10.36
N ARG A 156 -6.85 4.38 -9.53
CA ARG A 156 -7.20 2.96 -9.48
C ARG A 156 -8.59 2.68 -9.99
N VAL A 157 -8.69 1.79 -10.97
CA VAL A 157 -9.96 1.19 -11.42
C VAL A 157 -10.00 -0.27 -10.96
N PRO A 158 -10.82 -0.62 -9.96
CA PRO A 158 -10.91 -1.98 -9.44
C PRO A 158 -12.08 -2.75 -10.04
N TRP A 159 -11.80 -4.04 -10.34
CA TRP A 159 -12.76 -5.04 -10.76
C TRP A 159 -12.76 -6.21 -9.78
N ILE A 160 -13.93 -6.76 -9.47
CA ILE A 160 -14.12 -7.89 -8.55
C ILE A 160 -14.92 -9.00 -9.22
N MET A 161 -14.66 -10.23 -8.85
CA MET A 161 -15.48 -11.39 -9.17
C MET A 161 -16.26 -11.77 -7.91
N ASP A 162 -17.58 -11.92 -8.03
CA ASP A 162 -18.45 -12.25 -6.88
C ASP A 162 -18.19 -13.68 -6.39
N GLU A 163 -17.99 -14.62 -7.34
CA GLU A 163 -17.69 -16.01 -7.03
C GLU A 163 -16.18 -16.21 -6.89
N GLY A 164 -15.66 -15.90 -5.76
CA GLY A 164 -14.24 -16.12 -5.48
C GLY A 164 -13.55 -14.90 -4.91
N THR A 165 -12.24 -14.97 -4.84
CA THR A 165 -11.42 -13.94 -4.19
C THR A 165 -10.62 -13.13 -5.20
N VAL A 166 -11.00 -13.20 -6.48
CA VAL A 166 -10.28 -12.53 -7.56
C VAL A 166 -10.61 -11.04 -7.57
N ARG A 167 -9.56 -10.23 -7.51
CA ARG A 167 -9.64 -8.79 -7.68
C ARG A 167 -8.57 -8.35 -8.68
N ILE A 168 -9.01 -7.67 -9.73
CA ILE A 168 -8.13 -7.06 -10.74
C ILE A 168 -8.20 -5.55 -10.57
N THR A 169 -7.06 -4.89 -10.55
CA THR A 169 -7.00 -3.42 -10.49
C THR A 169 -6.08 -2.89 -11.58
N PHE A 170 -6.48 -1.78 -12.18
CA PHE A 170 -5.65 -1.00 -13.09
C PHE A 170 -5.22 0.28 -12.37
N ASP A 171 -3.91 0.44 -12.19
CA ASP A 171 -3.29 1.59 -11.56
C ASP A 171 -2.63 2.44 -12.66
N SER A 172 -3.28 3.52 -13.04
CA SER A 172 -2.82 4.46 -14.06
C SER A 172 -2.27 5.74 -13.44
N ASP A 173 -1.58 6.54 -14.25
CA ASP A 173 -1.01 7.82 -13.85
C ASP A 173 -0.20 7.72 -12.55
N VAL A 174 0.72 6.76 -12.51
CA VAL A 174 1.56 6.55 -11.32
C VAL A 174 2.60 7.65 -11.25
N ARG A 175 2.57 8.40 -10.12
CA ARG A 175 3.40 9.60 -9.91
C ARG A 175 4.12 9.51 -8.56
N ALA A 176 5.29 10.15 -8.47
CA ALA A 176 6.00 10.35 -7.20
C ALA A 176 6.02 11.83 -6.83
N ALA A 177 5.76 12.15 -5.57
CA ALA A 177 5.78 13.53 -5.08
C ALA A 177 7.19 14.05 -4.86
N ILE A 178 7.33 15.36 -4.96
CA ILE A 178 8.58 16.09 -4.76
C ILE A 178 8.38 17.16 -3.68
N GLY A 179 9.36 17.27 -2.80
CA GLY A 179 9.54 18.41 -1.89
C GLY A 179 8.66 18.43 -0.63
N SER A 180 7.65 17.58 -0.51
CA SER A 180 6.79 17.52 0.69
C SER A 180 6.31 16.11 1.00
N TYR A 181 5.95 15.87 2.27
CA TYR A 181 5.33 14.64 2.74
C TYR A 181 3.88 14.86 3.21
N ASP A 182 3.29 16.03 2.98
CA ASP A 182 1.89 16.28 3.31
C ASP A 182 0.98 15.57 2.30
N ILE A 183 0.39 14.45 2.75
CA ILE A 183 -0.51 13.65 1.90
C ILE A 183 -1.86 14.33 1.65
N PHE A 184 -2.21 15.38 2.39
CA PHE A 184 -3.49 16.07 2.25
C PHE A 184 -3.43 17.27 1.28
N ASP A 185 -2.23 17.69 0.87
CA ASP A 185 -2.07 18.77 -0.10
C ASP A 185 -2.52 18.30 -1.51
N PRO A 186 -3.65 18.80 -2.05
CA PRO A 186 -4.11 18.41 -3.37
C PRO A 186 -3.25 19.00 -4.50
N SER A 187 -2.46 20.03 -4.20
CA SER A 187 -1.57 20.73 -5.15
C SER A 187 -0.13 20.23 -5.12
N LEU A 188 0.12 19.14 -4.36
CA LEU A 188 1.47 18.57 -4.19
C LEU A 188 2.11 18.30 -5.55
N PRO A 189 3.30 18.89 -5.86
CA PRO A 189 4.01 18.63 -7.10
C PRO A 189 4.40 17.16 -7.25
N THR A 190 4.08 16.58 -8.39
CA THR A 190 4.37 15.17 -8.69
C THR A 190 4.98 15.00 -10.06
N LEU A 191 5.83 13.98 -10.22
CA LEU A 191 6.37 13.55 -11.52
C LEU A 191 5.85 12.15 -11.88
N PRO A 192 5.50 11.90 -13.14
CA PRO A 192 5.16 10.57 -13.61
C PRO A 192 6.39 9.65 -13.48
N VAL A 193 6.17 8.40 -13.07
CA VAL A 193 7.23 7.38 -12.89
C VAL A 193 7.13 6.23 -13.87
N LEU A 194 6.09 6.22 -14.70
CA LEU A 194 5.92 5.27 -15.80
C LEU A 194 6.02 6.02 -17.12
N GLU A 195 6.41 5.29 -18.18
CA GLU A 195 6.37 5.80 -19.55
C GLU A 195 4.93 6.17 -19.95
N PRO A 196 4.75 7.19 -20.81
CA PRO A 196 3.43 7.56 -21.32
C PRO A 196 2.69 6.36 -21.92
N GLY A 197 1.40 6.24 -21.61
CA GLY A 197 0.55 5.15 -22.07
C GLY A 197 0.78 3.80 -21.37
N LYS A 198 1.63 3.74 -20.34
CA LYS A 198 1.83 2.54 -19.49
C LYS A 198 1.08 2.66 -18.19
N LEU A 199 0.61 1.53 -17.69
CA LEU A 199 -0.05 1.40 -16.38
C LEU A 199 0.23 0.02 -15.77
N VAL A 200 -0.07 -0.12 -14.48
CA VAL A 200 0.10 -1.38 -13.76
C VAL A 200 -1.24 -2.09 -13.62
N MET A 201 -1.35 -3.29 -14.15
CA MET A 201 -2.42 -4.23 -13.81
C MET A 201 -1.98 -5.10 -12.63
N GLU A 202 -2.79 -5.17 -11.59
CA GLU A 202 -2.55 -6.04 -10.42
C GLU A 202 -3.69 -7.06 -10.32
N VAL A 203 -3.34 -8.35 -10.24
CA VAL A 203 -4.29 -9.45 -10.05
C VAL A 203 -4.05 -10.05 -8.68
N LYS A 204 -5.10 -10.07 -7.85
CA LYS A 204 -5.11 -10.71 -6.53
C LYS A 204 -6.08 -11.86 -6.54
N PHE A 205 -5.66 -12.98 -5.96
CA PHE A 205 -6.51 -14.16 -5.80
C PHE A 205 -6.04 -15.01 -4.61
N THR A 206 -6.95 -15.79 -4.06
CA THR A 206 -6.65 -16.91 -3.15
C THR A 206 -6.80 -18.19 -3.94
N GLU A 207 -6.07 -19.20 -3.57
CA GLU A 207 -6.26 -20.56 -4.07
C GLU A 207 -7.65 -21.09 -3.72
#